data_35e80b1381f09f7a6d03026254ceda96
#
_entry.id   35e80b1381f09f7a6d03026254ceda96
#
_cell.length_a   1.000
_cell.length_b   1.000
_cell.length_c   1.000
_cell.angle_alpha   90.00
_cell.angle_beta   90.00
_cell.angle_gamma   90.00
#
_symmetry.space_group_name_H-M   'P 1'
#
loop_
_entity.id
_entity.type
_entity.pdbx_description
1 polymer ?
#
loop_
_entity_poly.entity_id
_entity_poly.type
_entity_poly.pdbx_seq_one_letter_code
_entity_poly.pdbx_strand_id
1 'polypeptide(L)'
;MKNKSRIPTSVWILGLVSLFTDFASEMLYPITPLFLSATLGASMSLIGLIEGIAEVTAGLLKGYFGLLSDKIQRRSIFVKIGYTLSAIVKPLPGFLPFIPTVISSRVIDRIGKGIRTAPRDFLLAAASTNNTGAIFGFHRGMDTLGAVLGPMTALILLNYFTGNYILIYFAAVVPSLLAVMFVFLVKEKGSFNIQVKHKISIKLFWSETTSEFKLLLTILTLFSIVNSSDVFLILKTQNISGSDTAALLGYILFNVVYALSSYPIGRISDQLSKSKVYIAGLFVFSIVYLGFGISSSYLINIVLFCIYGIYAASTEGISKAWISDLIPSHLRGTAIGLVTTFSSFGVMLGSMLTGILWDSFGYNVPFLISSIVSLMLGIILIFLKKNRLIR
;
A
#
# COMPACT_ATOMS: atom_id res chain seq x y z
N MET A 1 -23.21 20.00 -26.22
CA MET A 1 -23.21 18.64 -25.62
C MET A 1 -21.78 18.17 -25.51
N LYS A 2 -21.20 18.12 -24.28
CA LYS A 2 -19.85 17.56 -24.04
C LYS A 2 -19.88 16.08 -24.41
N ASN A 3 -19.16 15.70 -25.46
CA ASN A 3 -18.94 14.30 -25.83
C ASN A 3 -18.46 13.55 -24.59
N LYS A 4 -19.27 12.64 -24.02
CA LYS A 4 -18.84 11.76 -22.91
C LYS A 4 -17.71 10.91 -23.49
N SER A 5 -16.48 11.25 -23.16
CA SER A 5 -15.29 10.51 -23.58
C SER A 5 -15.41 9.08 -23.06
N ARG A 6 -15.68 8.13 -23.96
CA ARG A 6 -15.76 6.70 -23.61
C ARG A 6 -14.39 6.25 -23.10
N ILE A 7 -14.38 5.52 -22.00
CA ILE A 7 -13.17 4.90 -21.47
C ILE A 7 -12.62 3.92 -22.54
N PRO A 8 -11.37 4.06 -22.97
CA PRO A 8 -10.77 3.17 -23.98
C PRO A 8 -10.76 1.71 -23.55
N THR A 9 -10.89 0.78 -24.51
CA THR A 9 -10.86 -0.67 -24.23
C THR A 9 -9.57 -1.12 -23.53
N SER A 10 -8.43 -0.50 -23.87
CA SER A 10 -7.15 -0.78 -23.17
C SER A 10 -7.20 -0.45 -21.68
N VAL A 11 -7.91 0.60 -21.29
CA VAL A 11 -8.10 1.00 -19.87
C VAL A 11 -9.05 0.03 -19.16
N TRP A 12 -10.11 -0.44 -19.84
CA TRP A 12 -10.97 -1.50 -19.31
C TRP A 12 -10.20 -2.78 -19.04
N ILE A 13 -9.36 -3.22 -20.00
CA ILE A 13 -8.53 -4.43 -19.84
C ILE A 13 -7.57 -4.26 -18.66
N LEU A 14 -6.84 -3.13 -18.58
CA LEU A 14 -5.94 -2.85 -17.45
C LEU A 14 -6.69 -2.76 -16.11
N GLY A 15 -7.90 -2.20 -16.11
CA GLY A 15 -8.77 -2.17 -14.94
C GLY A 15 -9.19 -3.56 -14.47
N LEU A 16 -9.59 -4.46 -15.39
CA LEU A 16 -9.94 -5.86 -15.05
C LEU A 16 -8.73 -6.64 -14.54
N VAL A 17 -7.55 -6.46 -15.17
CA VAL A 17 -6.29 -7.06 -14.69
C VAL A 17 -6.01 -6.64 -13.24
N SER A 18 -6.17 -5.35 -12.95
CA SER A 18 -5.93 -4.81 -11.62
C SER A 18 -6.96 -5.32 -10.61
N LEU A 19 -8.25 -5.28 -10.95
CA LEU A 19 -9.33 -5.81 -10.13
C LEU A 19 -9.05 -7.27 -9.70
N PHE A 20 -8.80 -8.16 -10.66
CA PHE A 20 -8.60 -9.57 -10.34
C PHE A 20 -7.28 -9.84 -9.62
N THR A 21 -6.24 -9.05 -9.90
CA THR A 21 -4.97 -9.17 -9.17
C THR A 21 -5.12 -8.72 -7.73
N ASP A 22 -5.79 -7.60 -7.49
CA ASP A 22 -6.02 -7.07 -6.14
C ASP A 22 -7.03 -7.93 -5.40
N PHE A 23 -8.04 -8.49 -6.07
CA PHE A 23 -8.91 -9.51 -5.50
C PHE A 23 -8.08 -10.68 -4.92
N ALA A 24 -7.19 -11.27 -5.71
CA ALA A 24 -6.34 -12.38 -5.25
C ALA A 24 -5.35 -11.95 -4.14
N SER A 25 -4.73 -10.77 -4.27
CA SER A 25 -3.73 -10.27 -3.32
C SER A 25 -4.36 -9.93 -1.97
N GLU A 26 -5.48 -9.24 -1.99
CA GLU A 26 -6.19 -8.78 -0.78
C GLU A 26 -6.96 -9.91 -0.11
N MET A 27 -7.33 -10.98 -0.85
CA MET A 27 -7.81 -12.21 -0.26
C MET A 27 -6.74 -12.87 0.61
N LEU A 28 -5.46 -12.85 0.18
CA LEU A 28 -4.34 -13.47 0.88
C LEU A 28 -3.67 -12.54 1.91
N TYR A 29 -3.80 -11.23 1.77
CA TYR A 29 -3.10 -10.27 2.64
C TYR A 29 -3.41 -10.47 4.13
N PRO A 30 -4.68 -10.50 4.59
CA PRO A 30 -4.99 -10.74 5.99
C PRO A 30 -4.80 -12.20 6.42
N ILE A 31 -4.84 -13.14 5.48
CA ILE A 31 -4.73 -14.59 5.75
C ILE A 31 -3.28 -15.01 6.00
N THR A 32 -2.34 -14.47 5.26
CA THR A 32 -0.93 -14.87 5.35
C THR A 32 -0.34 -14.73 6.76
N PRO A 33 -0.53 -13.62 7.50
CA PRO A 33 -0.02 -13.52 8.87
C PRO A 33 -0.71 -14.48 9.85
N LEU A 34 -2.02 -14.72 9.68
CA LEU A 34 -2.76 -15.70 10.47
C LEU A 34 -2.24 -17.13 10.23
N PHE A 35 -2.02 -17.48 8.96
CA PHE A 35 -1.43 -18.75 8.57
C PHE A 35 0.00 -18.92 9.10
N LEU A 36 0.84 -17.88 9.02
CA LEU A 36 2.20 -17.89 9.56
C LEU A 36 2.21 -18.08 11.07
N SER A 37 1.37 -17.37 11.81
CA SER A 37 1.35 -17.44 13.28
C SER A 37 0.63 -18.69 13.78
N ALA A 38 -0.59 -18.95 13.34
CA ALA A 38 -1.45 -20.00 13.89
C ALA A 38 -1.09 -21.41 13.39
N THR A 39 -0.65 -21.54 12.12
CA THR A 39 -0.35 -22.86 11.52
C THR A 39 1.13 -23.18 11.49
N LEU A 40 1.98 -22.20 11.13
CA LEU A 40 3.41 -22.42 10.94
C LEU A 40 4.24 -22.03 12.17
N GLY A 41 3.63 -21.47 13.22
CA GLY A 41 4.30 -21.10 14.46
C GLY A 41 5.37 -20.02 14.30
N ALA A 42 5.25 -19.16 13.31
CA ALA A 42 6.20 -18.07 13.05
C ALA A 42 6.14 -17.02 14.18
N SER A 43 7.31 -16.58 14.65
CA SER A 43 7.41 -15.46 15.60
C SER A 43 6.95 -14.16 14.97
N MET A 44 6.55 -13.18 15.77
CA MET A 44 6.16 -11.86 15.29
C MET A 44 7.33 -11.11 14.67
N SER A 45 8.56 -11.34 15.19
CA SER A 45 9.80 -10.84 14.57
C SER A 45 9.99 -11.34 13.15
N LEU A 46 9.73 -12.62 12.90
CA LEU A 46 9.83 -13.20 11.56
C LEU A 46 8.75 -12.65 10.63
N ILE A 47 7.51 -12.50 11.10
CA ILE A 47 6.41 -11.89 10.34
C ILE A 47 6.76 -10.44 9.97
N GLY A 48 7.27 -9.66 10.93
CA GLY A 48 7.71 -8.29 10.69
C GLY A 48 8.85 -8.19 9.67
N LEU A 49 9.79 -9.12 9.70
CA LEU A 49 10.88 -9.21 8.72
C LEU A 49 10.33 -9.52 7.31
N ILE A 50 9.42 -10.48 7.18
CA ILE A 50 8.79 -10.86 5.91
C ILE A 50 8.05 -9.67 5.28
N GLU A 51 7.21 -8.99 6.06
CA GLU A 51 6.45 -7.83 5.57
C GLU A 51 7.38 -6.66 5.23
N GLY A 52 8.41 -6.43 6.05
CA GLY A 52 9.40 -5.39 5.79
C GLY A 52 10.19 -5.62 4.50
N ILE A 53 10.71 -6.82 4.26
CA ILE A 53 11.40 -7.18 3.01
C ILE A 53 10.45 -7.03 1.82
N ALA A 54 9.22 -7.49 1.97
CA ALA A 54 8.21 -7.37 0.92
C ALA A 54 7.99 -5.91 0.51
N GLU A 55 7.85 -4.99 1.47
CA GLU A 55 7.59 -3.57 1.21
C GLU A 55 8.78 -2.88 0.52
N VAL A 56 10.00 -3.09 1.01
CA VAL A 56 11.21 -2.52 0.39
C VAL A 56 11.42 -3.06 -1.03
N THR A 57 11.18 -4.35 -1.24
CA THR A 57 11.30 -4.97 -2.57
C THR A 57 10.39 -4.28 -3.57
N ALA A 58 9.12 -4.05 -3.23
CA ALA A 58 8.19 -3.36 -4.13
C ALA A 58 8.60 -1.89 -4.37
N GLY A 59 9.02 -1.17 -3.32
CA GLY A 59 9.41 0.24 -3.39
C GLY A 59 10.62 0.48 -4.30
N LEU A 60 11.69 -0.29 -4.10
CA LEU A 60 12.93 -0.18 -4.88
C LEU A 60 12.72 -0.57 -6.35
N LEU A 61 12.06 -1.70 -6.60
CA LEU A 61 11.93 -2.24 -7.95
C LEU A 61 10.98 -1.41 -8.82
N LYS A 62 10.01 -0.72 -8.24
CA LYS A 62 9.11 0.19 -8.98
C LYS A 62 9.89 1.29 -9.72
N GLY A 63 10.86 1.91 -9.06
CA GLY A 63 11.71 2.93 -9.68
C GLY A 63 12.62 2.35 -10.77
N TYR A 64 13.29 1.26 -10.48
CA TYR A 64 14.20 0.59 -11.40
C TYR A 64 13.51 0.13 -12.70
N PHE A 65 12.41 -0.59 -12.58
CA PHE A 65 11.66 -1.10 -13.74
C PHE A 65 10.90 0.00 -14.48
N GLY A 66 10.55 1.08 -13.83
CA GLY A 66 10.06 2.29 -14.50
C GLY A 66 11.08 2.81 -15.51
N LEU A 67 12.31 3.06 -15.07
CA LEU A 67 13.40 3.52 -15.93
C LEU A 67 13.76 2.49 -17.03
N LEU A 68 13.80 1.21 -16.67
CA LEU A 68 14.12 0.15 -17.63
C LEU A 68 13.07 0.02 -18.72
N SER A 69 11.79 0.12 -18.36
CA SER A 69 10.68 0.06 -19.32
C SER A 69 10.68 1.24 -20.29
N ASP A 70 11.09 2.43 -19.79
CA ASP A 70 11.23 3.62 -20.62
C ASP A 70 12.41 3.49 -21.61
N LYS A 71 13.50 2.85 -21.19
CA LYS A 71 14.65 2.57 -22.07
C LYS A 71 14.31 1.54 -23.16
N ILE A 72 13.59 0.47 -22.80
CA ILE A 72 13.26 -0.63 -23.73
C ILE A 72 12.06 -0.26 -24.63
N GLN A 73 11.22 0.68 -24.20
CA GLN A 73 10.02 1.14 -24.93
C GLN A 73 8.97 0.04 -25.23
N ARG A 74 8.99 -1.06 -24.46
CA ARG A 74 8.05 -2.20 -24.58
C ARG A 74 7.36 -2.44 -23.23
N ARG A 75 6.53 -1.51 -22.80
CA ARG A 75 5.94 -1.49 -21.46
C ARG A 75 4.98 -2.62 -21.20
N SER A 76 4.24 -3.06 -22.24
CA SER A 76 3.31 -4.19 -22.15
C SER A 76 3.98 -5.51 -21.73
N ILE A 77 5.26 -5.72 -22.08
CA ILE A 77 6.02 -6.91 -21.67
C ILE A 77 6.21 -6.92 -20.15
N PHE A 78 6.64 -5.79 -19.56
CA PHE A 78 6.82 -5.66 -18.11
C PHE A 78 5.50 -5.87 -17.36
N VAL A 79 4.40 -5.32 -17.90
CA VAL A 79 3.07 -5.52 -17.34
C VAL A 79 2.71 -7.00 -17.34
N LYS A 80 2.87 -7.71 -18.46
CA LYS A 80 2.60 -9.15 -18.58
C LYS A 80 3.46 -9.97 -17.63
N ILE A 81 4.77 -9.75 -17.63
CA ILE A 81 5.71 -10.49 -16.74
C ILE A 81 5.33 -10.26 -15.27
N GLY A 82 5.12 -9.01 -14.85
CA GLY A 82 4.84 -8.68 -13.46
C GLY A 82 3.54 -9.29 -12.93
N TYR A 83 2.46 -9.25 -13.72
CA TYR A 83 1.18 -9.84 -13.31
C TYR A 83 1.22 -11.37 -13.34
N THR A 84 1.85 -11.97 -14.35
CA THR A 84 2.00 -13.45 -14.46
C THR A 84 2.84 -13.98 -13.31
N LEU A 85 3.98 -13.33 -13.01
CA LEU A 85 4.84 -13.72 -11.90
C LEU A 85 4.09 -13.69 -10.56
N SER A 86 3.34 -12.61 -10.29
CA SER A 86 2.50 -12.49 -9.09
C SER A 86 1.43 -13.59 -9.04
N ALA A 87 0.81 -13.94 -10.16
CA ALA A 87 -0.26 -14.94 -10.21
C ALA A 87 0.25 -16.36 -9.91
N ILE A 88 1.43 -16.72 -10.45
CA ILE A 88 2.01 -18.07 -10.29
C ILE A 88 2.41 -18.33 -8.84
N VAL A 89 2.93 -17.33 -8.13
CA VAL A 89 3.50 -17.55 -6.79
C VAL A 89 2.48 -17.50 -5.66
N LYS A 90 1.31 -16.87 -5.86
CA LYS A 90 0.28 -16.75 -4.83
C LYS A 90 -0.22 -18.08 -4.27
N PRO A 91 -0.49 -19.13 -5.07
CA PRO A 91 -0.96 -20.41 -4.53
C PRO A 91 0.14 -21.29 -3.93
N LEU A 92 1.42 -20.97 -4.11
CA LEU A 92 2.53 -21.80 -3.65
C LEU A 92 2.46 -22.19 -2.16
N PRO A 93 2.11 -21.28 -1.22
CA PRO A 93 1.97 -21.66 0.19
C PRO A 93 0.85 -22.68 0.44
N GLY A 94 -0.15 -22.76 -0.46
CA GLY A 94 -1.19 -23.80 -0.41
C GLY A 94 -0.68 -25.18 -0.78
N PHE A 95 0.25 -25.28 -1.75
CA PHE A 95 0.88 -26.54 -2.14
C PHE A 95 2.00 -26.97 -1.19
N LEU A 96 2.78 -26.03 -0.70
CA LEU A 96 3.94 -26.25 0.15
C LEU A 96 3.83 -25.34 1.40
N PRO A 97 3.14 -25.79 2.46
CA PRO A 97 2.84 -25.00 3.64
C PRO A 97 4.04 -24.87 4.59
N PHE A 98 5.12 -24.26 4.11
CA PHE A 98 6.36 -24.03 4.88
C PHE A 98 6.70 -22.54 4.89
N ILE A 99 7.35 -22.07 5.97
CA ILE A 99 7.78 -20.67 6.11
C ILE A 99 8.61 -20.18 4.91
N PRO A 100 9.64 -20.91 4.41
CA PRO A 100 10.40 -20.47 3.24
C PRO A 100 9.56 -20.27 1.98
N THR A 101 8.51 -21.07 1.80
CA THR A 101 7.60 -20.94 0.65
C THR A 101 6.76 -19.67 0.76
N VAL A 102 6.26 -19.35 1.98
CA VAL A 102 5.53 -18.10 2.21
C VAL A 102 6.43 -16.90 1.96
N ILE A 103 7.66 -16.91 2.47
CA ILE A 103 8.66 -15.84 2.24
C ILE A 103 8.88 -15.66 0.74
N SER A 104 9.21 -16.75 0.03
CA SER A 104 9.49 -16.73 -1.42
C SER A 104 8.28 -16.20 -2.20
N SER A 105 7.07 -16.68 -1.89
CA SER A 105 5.83 -16.24 -2.53
C SER A 105 5.61 -14.73 -2.30
N ARG A 106 5.75 -14.22 -1.07
CA ARG A 106 5.59 -12.80 -0.75
C ARG A 106 6.61 -11.94 -1.49
N VAL A 107 7.89 -12.30 -1.43
CA VAL A 107 8.98 -11.54 -2.09
C VAL A 107 8.79 -11.52 -3.60
N ILE A 108 8.51 -12.68 -4.22
CA ILE A 108 8.33 -12.77 -5.68
C ILE A 108 7.06 -12.02 -6.13
N ASP A 109 5.98 -12.08 -5.36
CA ASP A 109 4.78 -11.26 -5.65
C ASP A 109 5.12 -9.76 -5.62
N ARG A 110 5.93 -9.31 -4.65
CA ARG A 110 6.38 -7.91 -4.56
C ARG A 110 7.34 -7.51 -5.69
N ILE A 111 8.19 -8.43 -6.14
CA ILE A 111 8.99 -8.26 -7.37
C ILE A 111 8.05 -8.05 -8.56
N GLY A 112 7.05 -8.91 -8.73
CA GLY A 112 6.02 -8.76 -9.76
C GLY A 112 5.30 -7.41 -9.71
N LYS A 113 4.95 -6.94 -8.51
CA LYS A 113 4.35 -5.61 -8.29
C LYS A 113 5.30 -4.49 -8.70
N GLY A 114 6.58 -4.58 -8.33
CA GLY A 114 7.61 -3.62 -8.72
C GLY A 114 7.80 -3.53 -10.24
N ILE A 115 7.84 -4.69 -10.92
CA ILE A 115 8.02 -4.77 -12.38
C ILE A 115 6.85 -4.09 -13.12
N ARG A 116 5.59 -4.31 -12.69
CA ARG A 116 4.41 -3.90 -13.46
C ARG A 116 3.92 -2.49 -13.20
N THR A 117 4.14 -1.93 -11.99
CA THR A 117 3.42 -0.72 -11.55
C THR A 117 3.70 0.50 -12.41
N ALA A 118 4.97 0.90 -12.58
CA ALA A 118 5.31 2.07 -13.39
C ALA A 118 4.98 1.90 -14.88
N PRO A 119 5.29 0.75 -15.54
CA PRO A 119 4.87 0.51 -16.93
C PRO A 119 3.36 0.54 -17.13
N ARG A 120 2.57 0.00 -16.20
CA ARG A 120 1.10 0.05 -16.22
C ARG A 120 0.59 1.48 -16.16
N ASP A 121 1.09 2.27 -15.20
CA ASP A 121 0.69 3.65 -15.00
C ASP A 121 0.98 4.49 -16.25
N PHE A 122 2.11 4.22 -16.93
CA PHE A 122 2.41 4.81 -18.22
C PHE A 122 1.38 4.44 -19.29
N LEU A 123 1.02 3.16 -19.43
CA LEU A 123 0.02 2.74 -20.44
C LEU A 123 -1.35 3.37 -20.19
N LEU A 124 -1.74 3.56 -18.93
CA LEU A 124 -2.96 4.30 -18.57
C LEU A 124 -2.88 5.77 -18.97
N ALA A 125 -1.76 6.44 -18.67
CA ALA A 125 -1.54 7.82 -19.06
C ALA A 125 -1.53 7.99 -20.60
N ALA A 126 -0.89 7.09 -21.32
CA ALA A 126 -0.82 7.10 -22.80
C ALA A 126 -2.17 6.85 -23.47
N ALA A 127 -3.10 6.17 -22.79
CA ALA A 127 -4.47 5.97 -23.29
C ALA A 127 -5.35 7.22 -23.10
N SER A 128 -4.85 8.26 -22.41
CA SER A 128 -5.56 9.51 -22.15
C SER A 128 -5.28 10.53 -23.24
N THR A 129 -6.34 11.15 -23.78
CA THR A 129 -6.22 12.34 -24.65
C THR A 129 -6.39 13.64 -23.87
N ASN A 130 -7.47 13.75 -23.07
CA ASN A 130 -7.79 14.95 -22.26
C ASN A 130 -8.54 14.58 -20.96
N ASN A 131 -8.55 13.31 -20.57
CA ASN A 131 -9.37 12.79 -19.46
C ASN A 131 -8.55 11.91 -18.51
N THR A 132 -7.30 12.28 -18.24
CA THR A 132 -6.36 11.52 -17.41
C THR A 132 -6.94 11.19 -16.03
N GLY A 133 -7.57 12.17 -15.38
CA GLY A 133 -8.21 11.97 -14.06
C GLY A 133 -9.31 10.89 -14.09
N ALA A 134 -10.15 10.88 -15.15
CA ALA A 134 -11.20 9.86 -15.28
C ALA A 134 -10.62 8.45 -15.51
N ILE A 135 -9.53 8.33 -16.26
CA ILE A 135 -8.86 7.06 -16.53
C ILE A 135 -8.22 6.49 -15.26
N PHE A 136 -7.44 7.30 -14.55
CA PHE A 136 -6.84 6.87 -13.28
C PHE A 136 -7.88 6.62 -12.19
N GLY A 137 -8.93 7.45 -12.13
CA GLY A 137 -10.06 7.26 -11.22
C GLY A 137 -10.81 5.95 -11.48
N PHE A 138 -11.09 5.64 -12.76
CA PHE A 138 -11.69 4.35 -13.14
C PHE A 138 -10.81 3.16 -12.74
N HIS A 139 -9.51 3.23 -13.08
CA HIS A 139 -8.56 2.18 -12.72
C HIS A 139 -8.49 1.99 -11.18
N ARG A 140 -8.42 3.08 -10.42
CA ARG A 140 -8.43 3.02 -8.95
C ARG A 140 -9.73 2.44 -8.40
N GLY A 141 -10.87 2.74 -9.02
CA GLY A 141 -12.15 2.12 -8.67
C GLY A 141 -12.13 0.60 -8.85
N MET A 142 -11.52 0.11 -9.93
CA MET A 142 -11.35 -1.32 -10.17
C MET A 142 -10.41 -1.98 -9.13
N ASP A 143 -9.29 -1.32 -8.79
CA ASP A 143 -8.40 -1.75 -7.70
C ASP A 143 -9.17 -1.88 -6.37
N THR A 144 -9.92 -0.84 -6.01
CA THR A 144 -10.70 -0.80 -4.76
C THR A 144 -11.77 -1.88 -4.72
N LEU A 145 -12.45 -2.16 -5.85
CA LEU A 145 -13.41 -3.27 -5.91
C LEU A 145 -12.72 -4.61 -5.63
N GLY A 146 -11.54 -4.84 -6.21
CA GLY A 146 -10.74 -6.03 -5.91
C GLY A 146 -10.35 -6.11 -4.44
N ALA A 147 -9.92 -4.99 -3.87
CA ALA A 147 -9.51 -4.90 -2.46
C ALA A 147 -10.66 -5.12 -1.45
N VAL A 148 -11.90 -4.91 -1.85
CA VAL A 148 -13.08 -5.24 -1.03
C VAL A 148 -13.50 -6.70 -1.23
N LEU A 149 -13.58 -7.16 -2.48
CA LEU A 149 -14.03 -8.52 -2.80
C LEU A 149 -13.08 -9.60 -2.24
N GLY A 150 -11.77 -9.33 -2.22
CA GLY A 150 -10.77 -10.28 -1.73
C GLY A 150 -10.98 -10.69 -0.28
N PRO A 151 -10.87 -9.76 0.68
CA PRO A 151 -11.05 -10.07 2.10
C PRO A 151 -12.47 -10.55 2.43
N MET A 152 -13.51 -10.07 1.71
CA MET A 152 -14.87 -10.58 1.88
C MET A 152 -14.98 -12.06 1.49
N THR A 153 -14.37 -12.47 0.38
CA THR A 153 -14.33 -13.87 -0.03
C THR A 153 -13.54 -14.72 0.96
N ALA A 154 -12.40 -14.24 1.44
CA ALA A 154 -11.63 -14.91 2.49
C ALA A 154 -12.45 -15.08 3.78
N LEU A 155 -13.19 -14.05 4.20
CA LEU A 155 -14.09 -14.09 5.35
C LEU A 155 -15.17 -15.16 5.20
N ILE A 156 -15.83 -15.19 4.05
CA ILE A 156 -16.87 -16.20 3.75
C ILE A 156 -16.27 -17.60 3.80
N LEU A 157 -15.13 -17.84 3.16
CA LEU A 157 -14.49 -19.15 3.16
C LEU A 157 -14.06 -19.58 4.57
N LEU A 158 -13.49 -18.68 5.38
CA LEU A 158 -13.13 -18.98 6.77
C LEU A 158 -14.35 -19.28 7.65
N ASN A 159 -15.49 -18.64 7.39
CA ASN A 159 -16.71 -18.89 8.14
C ASN A 159 -17.27 -20.30 7.88
N TYR A 160 -17.18 -20.79 6.64
CA TYR A 160 -17.60 -22.15 6.28
C TYR A 160 -16.55 -23.22 6.54
N PHE A 161 -15.26 -22.88 6.43
CA PHE A 161 -14.13 -23.79 6.53
C PHE A 161 -13.09 -23.24 7.53
N THR A 162 -13.51 -23.16 8.80
CA THR A 162 -12.71 -22.55 9.88
C THR A 162 -11.30 -23.13 9.95
N GLY A 163 -10.29 -22.26 9.98
CA GLY A 163 -8.88 -22.65 10.08
C GLY A 163 -8.27 -23.25 8.79
N ASN A 164 -9.04 -23.37 7.70
CA ASN A 164 -8.52 -23.92 6.45
C ASN A 164 -7.92 -22.80 5.56
N TYR A 165 -6.79 -22.27 5.96
CA TYR A 165 -6.08 -21.23 5.20
C TYR A 165 -5.60 -21.73 3.82
N ILE A 166 -5.27 -23.03 3.70
CA ILE A 166 -4.82 -23.66 2.44
C ILE A 166 -5.89 -23.52 1.37
N LEU A 167 -7.16 -23.74 1.71
CA LEU A 167 -8.28 -23.56 0.81
C LEU A 167 -8.32 -22.14 0.22
N ILE A 168 -7.99 -21.12 1.02
CA ILE A 168 -8.01 -19.72 0.59
C ILE A 168 -6.87 -19.45 -0.40
N TYR A 169 -5.68 -20.02 -0.19
CA TYR A 169 -4.59 -19.95 -1.17
C TYR A 169 -5.00 -20.56 -2.52
N PHE A 170 -5.70 -21.70 -2.52
CA PHE A 170 -6.22 -22.29 -3.75
C PHE A 170 -7.36 -21.48 -4.36
N ALA A 171 -8.26 -20.94 -3.56
CA ALA A 171 -9.33 -20.09 -4.06
C ALA A 171 -8.79 -18.83 -4.77
N ALA A 172 -7.66 -18.28 -4.30
CA ALA A 172 -6.99 -17.13 -4.93
C ALA A 172 -6.42 -17.44 -6.32
N VAL A 173 -6.31 -18.72 -6.71
CA VAL A 173 -5.92 -19.14 -8.09
C VAL A 173 -6.92 -18.62 -9.10
N VAL A 174 -8.22 -18.66 -8.79
CA VAL A 174 -9.28 -18.28 -9.74
C VAL A 174 -9.13 -16.81 -10.19
N PRO A 175 -9.14 -15.82 -9.30
CA PRO A 175 -8.93 -14.43 -9.71
C PRO A 175 -7.51 -14.22 -10.29
N SER A 176 -6.49 -14.92 -9.82
CA SER A 176 -5.14 -14.84 -10.39
C SER A 176 -5.09 -15.26 -11.85
N LEU A 177 -5.76 -16.38 -12.22
CA LEU A 177 -5.84 -16.85 -13.61
C LEU A 177 -6.64 -15.88 -14.48
N LEU A 178 -7.74 -15.31 -13.98
CA LEU A 178 -8.48 -14.27 -14.69
C LEU A 178 -7.61 -13.05 -14.97
N ALA A 179 -6.82 -12.58 -13.99
CA ALA A 179 -5.88 -11.49 -14.18
C ALA A 179 -4.86 -11.82 -15.30
N VAL A 180 -4.30 -13.04 -15.31
CA VAL A 180 -3.36 -13.49 -16.35
C VAL A 180 -4.06 -13.54 -17.71
N MET A 181 -5.27 -14.07 -17.80
CA MET A 181 -6.02 -14.12 -19.05
C MET A 181 -6.20 -12.70 -19.64
N PHE A 182 -6.64 -11.75 -18.83
CA PHE A 182 -6.83 -10.36 -19.28
C PHE A 182 -5.51 -9.65 -19.60
N VAL A 183 -4.41 -9.93 -18.88
CA VAL A 183 -3.16 -9.22 -19.12
C VAL A 183 -2.55 -9.54 -20.49
N PHE A 184 -2.78 -10.76 -21.02
CA PHE A 184 -2.33 -11.11 -22.37
C PHE A 184 -3.09 -10.37 -23.48
N LEU A 185 -4.29 -9.82 -23.20
CA LEU A 185 -5.03 -8.94 -24.09
C LEU A 185 -4.48 -7.51 -24.12
N VAL A 186 -3.59 -7.14 -23.20
CA VAL A 186 -2.97 -5.80 -23.17
C VAL A 186 -2.07 -5.63 -24.39
N LYS A 187 -2.45 -4.69 -25.25
CA LYS A 187 -1.69 -4.29 -26.45
C LYS A 187 -1.15 -2.88 -26.26
N GLU A 188 0.10 -2.68 -26.61
CA GLU A 188 0.75 -1.36 -26.68
C GLU A 188 0.51 -0.78 -28.10
N LYS A 189 -0.16 0.37 -28.18
CA LYS A 189 -0.39 1.05 -29.44
C LYS A 189 0.70 2.10 -29.65
N GLY A 190 1.60 1.85 -30.61
CA GLY A 190 2.62 2.81 -31.07
C GLY A 190 3.89 2.85 -30.22
N SER A 191 5.00 3.20 -30.87
CA SER A 191 6.24 3.57 -30.18
C SER A 191 6.13 5.05 -29.77
N PHE A 192 5.92 5.30 -28.49
CA PHE A 192 5.97 6.68 -27.98
C PHE A 192 7.44 7.07 -27.85
N ASN A 193 7.93 7.84 -28.82
CA ASN A 193 9.27 8.44 -28.78
C ASN A 193 9.26 9.58 -27.73
N ILE A 194 9.09 9.25 -26.46
CA ILE A 194 9.31 10.21 -25.39
C ILE A 194 10.82 10.25 -25.19
N GLN A 195 11.45 11.27 -25.75
CA GLN A 195 12.82 11.62 -25.35
C GLN A 195 12.79 11.85 -23.84
N VAL A 196 13.35 10.91 -23.09
CA VAL A 196 13.65 11.10 -21.66
C VAL A 196 14.72 12.20 -21.61
N LYS A 197 14.26 13.46 -21.64
CA LYS A 197 15.12 14.63 -21.43
C LYS A 197 15.56 14.61 -19.98
N HIS A 198 16.87 14.44 -19.81
CA HIS A 198 17.68 14.56 -18.60
C HIS A 198 17.54 13.45 -17.55
N LYS A 199 18.65 12.71 -17.40
CA LYS A 199 19.00 12.06 -16.13
C LYS A 199 19.21 13.18 -15.10
N ILE A 200 18.21 13.42 -14.26
CA ILE A 200 18.40 14.33 -13.13
C ILE A 200 19.42 13.69 -12.22
N SER A 201 20.61 14.32 -12.11
CA SER A 201 21.61 13.90 -11.15
C SER A 201 21.04 14.09 -9.73
N ILE A 202 21.25 13.11 -8.85
CA ILE A 202 20.83 13.22 -7.43
C ILE A 202 21.43 14.48 -6.80
N LYS A 203 22.68 14.85 -7.17
CA LYS A 203 23.33 16.07 -6.70
C LYS A 203 22.56 17.33 -7.13
N LEU A 204 22.12 17.40 -8.39
CA LEU A 204 21.32 18.50 -8.92
C LEU A 204 19.97 18.57 -8.22
N PHE A 205 19.29 17.43 -8.02
CA PHE A 205 18.05 17.37 -7.29
C PHE A 205 18.17 17.98 -5.90
N TRP A 206 19.19 17.60 -5.12
CA TRP A 206 19.39 18.12 -3.76
C TRP A 206 19.75 19.62 -3.73
N SER A 207 20.38 20.18 -4.77
CA SER A 207 20.67 21.63 -4.86
C SER A 207 19.43 22.45 -5.23
N GLU A 208 18.49 21.88 -5.98
CA GLU A 208 17.27 22.57 -6.41
C GLU A 208 16.09 22.39 -5.43
N THR A 209 16.19 21.45 -4.47
CA THR A 209 15.11 21.21 -3.50
C THR A 209 15.19 22.16 -2.31
N THR A 210 14.00 22.58 -1.85
CA THR A 210 13.84 23.47 -0.70
C THR A 210 14.16 22.79 0.62
N SER A 211 14.55 23.56 1.64
CA SER A 211 14.74 23.06 3.01
C SER A 211 13.43 22.47 3.57
N GLU A 212 12.29 23.05 3.19
CA GLU A 212 10.96 22.56 3.55
C GLU A 212 10.74 21.11 3.08
N PHE A 213 11.10 20.78 1.83
CA PHE A 213 11.01 19.42 1.32
C PHE A 213 11.91 18.44 2.07
N LYS A 214 13.16 18.85 2.37
CA LYS A 214 14.13 18.02 3.11
C LYS A 214 13.61 17.68 4.51
N LEU A 215 13.04 18.68 5.19
CA LEU A 215 12.44 18.52 6.50
C LEU A 215 11.20 17.61 6.45
N LEU A 216 10.33 17.80 5.46
CA LEU A 216 9.17 16.95 5.26
C LEU A 216 9.58 15.50 4.96
N LEU A 217 10.57 15.26 4.09
CA LEU A 217 11.11 13.93 3.82
C LEU A 217 11.59 13.25 5.10
N THR A 218 12.32 13.97 5.96
CA THR A 218 12.78 13.43 7.24
C THR A 218 11.62 13.01 8.14
N ILE A 219 10.59 13.86 8.27
CA ILE A 219 9.42 13.57 9.12
C ILE A 219 8.62 12.40 8.57
N LEU A 220 8.40 12.34 7.25
CA LEU A 220 7.71 11.23 6.62
C LEU A 220 8.46 9.91 6.80
N THR A 221 9.79 9.94 6.71
CA THR A 221 10.63 8.76 6.94
C THR A 221 10.57 8.31 8.41
N LEU A 222 10.70 9.24 9.37
CA LEU A 222 10.59 8.93 10.79
C LEU A 222 9.21 8.36 11.15
N PHE A 223 8.16 8.95 10.60
CA PHE A 223 6.80 8.42 10.78
C PHE A 223 6.67 7.01 10.21
N SER A 224 7.27 6.73 9.05
CA SER A 224 7.23 5.40 8.43
C SER A 224 7.88 4.31 9.30
N ILE A 225 8.84 4.67 10.18
CA ILE A 225 9.44 3.71 11.13
C ILE A 225 8.44 3.28 12.21
N VAL A 226 7.49 4.13 12.58
CA VAL A 226 6.47 3.78 13.58
C VAL A 226 5.15 3.33 12.96
N ASN A 227 4.99 3.52 11.67
CA ASN A 227 3.88 3.02 10.88
C ASN A 227 4.22 1.63 10.32
N SER A 228 4.19 0.62 11.19
CA SER A 228 4.44 -0.77 10.80
C SER A 228 3.34 -1.33 9.90
N SER A 229 3.56 -2.53 9.32
CA SER A 229 2.56 -3.23 8.51
C SER A 229 1.23 -3.42 9.28
N ASP A 230 0.11 -3.20 8.62
CA ASP A 230 -1.26 -3.40 9.15
C ASP A 230 -1.52 -4.84 9.63
N VAL A 231 -0.68 -5.77 9.22
CA VAL A 231 -0.64 -7.16 9.67
C VAL A 231 -0.63 -7.27 11.20
N PHE A 232 0.07 -6.38 11.92
CA PHE A 232 0.12 -6.40 13.38
C PHE A 232 -1.21 -6.00 14.02
N LEU A 233 -2.00 -5.13 13.40
CA LEU A 233 -3.36 -4.80 13.86
C LEU A 233 -4.30 -6.02 13.72
N ILE A 234 -4.18 -6.76 12.61
CA ILE A 234 -4.92 -8.00 12.35
C ILE A 234 -4.56 -9.05 13.41
N LEU A 235 -3.26 -9.30 13.61
CA LEU A 235 -2.77 -10.28 14.60
C LEU A 235 -3.15 -9.90 16.04
N LYS A 236 -3.11 -8.60 16.39
CA LYS A 236 -3.55 -8.12 17.70
C LYS A 236 -5.03 -8.42 17.93
N THR A 237 -5.88 -8.16 16.94
CA THR A 237 -7.31 -8.39 17.05
C THR A 237 -7.62 -9.89 17.12
N GLN A 238 -6.94 -10.70 16.32
CA GLN A 238 -7.02 -12.17 16.40
C GLN A 238 -6.59 -12.70 17.77
N ASN A 239 -5.48 -12.21 18.31
CA ASN A 239 -4.96 -12.62 19.62
C ASN A 239 -5.95 -12.33 20.76
N ILE A 240 -6.63 -11.16 20.72
CA ILE A 240 -7.63 -10.78 21.74
C ILE A 240 -8.94 -11.54 21.57
N SER A 241 -9.42 -11.69 20.33
CA SER A 241 -10.74 -12.29 20.06
C SER A 241 -10.71 -13.81 20.02
N GLY A 242 -9.54 -14.43 19.77
CA GLY A 242 -9.42 -15.84 19.42
C GLY A 242 -10.07 -16.18 18.07
N SER A 243 -10.41 -15.19 17.24
CA SER A 243 -11.21 -15.35 16.01
C SER A 243 -10.58 -14.64 14.81
N ASP A 244 -10.22 -15.43 13.80
CA ASP A 244 -9.74 -14.92 12.51
C ASP A 244 -10.82 -14.08 11.81
N THR A 245 -12.09 -14.50 11.94
CA THR A 245 -13.24 -13.79 11.38
C THR A 245 -13.35 -12.36 11.93
N ALA A 246 -13.16 -12.18 13.23
CA ALA A 246 -13.18 -10.85 13.85
C ALA A 246 -12.02 -9.97 13.36
N ALA A 247 -10.83 -10.54 13.20
CA ALA A 247 -9.66 -9.82 12.67
C ALA A 247 -9.86 -9.40 11.21
N LEU A 248 -10.39 -10.29 10.36
CA LEU A 248 -10.73 -9.99 8.96
C LEU A 248 -11.82 -8.93 8.84
N LEU A 249 -12.87 -9.01 9.67
CA LEU A 249 -13.94 -8.01 9.68
C LEU A 249 -13.37 -6.62 9.97
N GLY A 250 -12.50 -6.49 10.96
CA GLY A 250 -11.81 -5.23 11.26
C GLY A 250 -11.07 -4.69 10.03
N TYR A 251 -10.28 -5.52 9.36
CA TYR A 251 -9.54 -5.14 8.17
C TYR A 251 -10.44 -4.74 6.98
N ILE A 252 -11.56 -5.44 6.78
CA ILE A 252 -12.56 -5.07 5.75
C ILE A 252 -13.15 -3.69 6.05
N LEU A 253 -13.56 -3.45 7.30
CA LEU A 253 -14.14 -2.17 7.70
C LEU A 253 -13.13 -1.01 7.57
N PHE A 254 -11.85 -1.26 7.92
CA PHE A 254 -10.77 -0.32 7.63
C PHE A 254 -10.74 0.09 6.16
N ASN A 255 -10.71 -0.87 5.24
CA ASN A 255 -10.65 -0.61 3.80
C ASN A 255 -11.91 0.13 3.29
N VAL A 256 -13.10 -0.24 3.78
CA VAL A 256 -14.36 0.43 3.42
C VAL A 256 -14.34 1.89 3.87
N VAL A 257 -14.00 2.14 5.14
CA VAL A 257 -13.92 3.52 5.66
C VAL A 257 -12.84 4.33 4.95
N TYR A 258 -11.67 3.73 4.69
CA TYR A 258 -10.62 4.37 3.92
C TYR A 258 -11.09 4.79 2.53
N ALA A 259 -11.75 3.90 1.80
CA ALA A 259 -12.28 4.18 0.46
C ALA A 259 -13.33 5.32 0.48
N LEU A 260 -14.29 5.25 1.40
CA LEU A 260 -15.34 6.26 1.53
C LEU A 260 -14.82 7.62 1.99
N SER A 261 -13.80 7.64 2.86
CA SER A 261 -13.23 8.86 3.44
C SER A 261 -12.22 9.55 2.53
N SER A 262 -11.58 8.83 1.60
CA SER A 262 -10.49 9.37 0.77
C SER A 262 -10.89 10.59 -0.06
N TYR A 263 -12.04 10.56 -0.72
CA TYR A 263 -12.51 11.69 -1.52
C TYR A 263 -12.92 12.91 -0.67
N PRO A 264 -13.78 12.78 0.38
CA PRO A 264 -14.12 13.89 1.27
C PRO A 264 -12.89 14.54 1.92
N ILE A 265 -11.97 13.74 2.45
CA ILE A 265 -10.76 14.23 3.11
C ILE A 265 -9.82 14.92 2.11
N GLY A 266 -9.68 14.36 0.91
CA GLY A 266 -8.95 15.01 -0.19
C GLY A 266 -9.48 16.41 -0.48
N ARG A 267 -10.82 16.57 -0.60
CA ARG A 267 -11.46 17.86 -0.81
C ARG A 267 -11.26 18.82 0.36
N ILE A 268 -11.34 18.35 1.60
CA ILE A 268 -11.05 19.14 2.79
C ILE A 268 -9.59 19.63 2.78
N SER A 269 -8.65 18.79 2.32
CA SER A 269 -7.24 19.17 2.26
C SER A 269 -6.94 20.29 1.27
N ASP A 270 -7.72 20.38 0.19
CA ASP A 270 -7.61 21.48 -0.78
C ASP A 270 -8.15 22.81 -0.22
N GLN A 271 -9.12 22.76 0.70
CA GLN A 271 -9.70 23.94 1.33
C GLN A 271 -8.91 24.44 2.56
N LEU A 272 -8.48 23.53 3.44
CA LEU A 272 -7.81 23.89 4.69
C LEU A 272 -6.28 24.05 4.58
N SER A 273 -5.61 23.17 4.00
CA SER A 273 -4.23 22.94 3.58
C SER A 273 -3.83 21.48 3.83
N LYS A 274 -2.96 20.96 2.96
CA LYS A 274 -2.49 19.56 3.03
C LYS A 274 -1.74 19.27 4.32
N SER A 275 -0.93 20.22 4.80
CA SER A 275 -0.21 20.09 6.07
C SER A 275 -1.14 19.94 7.29
N LYS A 276 -2.23 20.71 7.35
CA LYS A 276 -3.19 20.62 8.48
C LYS A 276 -3.89 19.27 8.51
N VAL A 277 -4.33 18.77 7.34
CA VAL A 277 -5.00 17.47 7.24
C VAL A 277 -4.05 16.33 7.56
N TYR A 278 -2.80 16.39 7.08
CA TYR A 278 -1.77 15.41 7.41
C TYR A 278 -1.47 15.37 8.92
N ILE A 279 -1.31 16.54 9.56
CA ILE A 279 -1.11 16.65 11.03
C ILE A 279 -2.29 16.03 11.78
N ALA A 280 -3.53 16.35 11.38
CA ALA A 280 -4.72 15.72 11.97
C ALA A 280 -4.70 14.19 11.81
N GLY A 281 -4.25 13.69 10.65
CA GLY A 281 -4.03 12.26 10.42
C GLY A 281 -3.06 11.63 11.40
N LEU A 282 -1.93 12.29 11.74
CA LEU A 282 -0.97 11.78 12.73
C LEU A 282 -1.59 11.70 14.14
N PHE A 283 -2.44 12.66 14.53
CA PHE A 283 -3.16 12.60 15.82
C PHE A 283 -4.18 11.45 15.81
N VAL A 284 -4.91 11.25 14.72
CA VAL A 284 -5.83 10.11 14.57
C VAL A 284 -5.06 8.79 14.68
N PHE A 285 -3.91 8.65 13.99
CA PHE A 285 -3.03 7.49 14.13
C PHE A 285 -2.62 7.26 15.58
N SER A 286 -2.14 8.32 16.27
CA SER A 286 -1.73 8.23 17.68
C SER A 286 -2.87 7.72 18.56
N ILE A 287 -4.09 8.24 18.41
CA ILE A 287 -5.26 7.80 19.19
C ILE A 287 -5.59 6.34 18.89
N VAL A 288 -5.58 5.94 17.62
CA VAL A 288 -5.86 4.57 17.20
C VAL A 288 -4.83 3.60 17.79
N TYR A 289 -3.55 3.92 17.66
CA TYR A 289 -2.48 3.05 18.16
C TYR A 289 -2.42 3.02 19.70
N LEU A 290 -2.75 4.14 20.38
CA LEU A 290 -2.97 4.13 21.82
C LEU A 290 -4.12 3.16 22.18
N GLY A 291 -5.24 3.27 21.46
CA GLY A 291 -6.38 2.39 21.64
C GLY A 291 -6.01 0.91 21.47
N PHE A 292 -5.32 0.55 20.39
CA PHE A 292 -4.81 -0.82 20.20
C PHE A 292 -3.81 -1.23 21.30
N GLY A 293 -3.00 -0.30 21.80
CA GLY A 293 -2.03 -0.57 22.88
C GLY A 293 -2.67 -0.88 24.24
N ILE A 294 -3.84 -0.31 24.53
CA ILE A 294 -4.49 -0.48 25.85
C ILE A 294 -5.73 -1.38 25.80
N SER A 295 -6.35 -1.58 24.62
CA SER A 295 -7.58 -2.35 24.49
C SER A 295 -7.34 -3.85 24.68
N SER A 296 -8.24 -4.46 25.44
CA SER A 296 -8.43 -5.90 25.57
C SER A 296 -9.77 -6.39 24.96
N SER A 297 -10.49 -5.53 24.26
CA SER A 297 -11.78 -5.83 23.65
C SER A 297 -11.69 -5.83 22.12
N TYR A 298 -12.07 -6.92 21.48
CA TYR A 298 -12.09 -7.01 20.03
C TYR A 298 -13.12 -6.04 19.38
N LEU A 299 -14.23 -5.73 20.06
CA LEU A 299 -15.19 -4.75 19.57
C LEU A 299 -14.58 -3.34 19.50
N ILE A 300 -13.79 -2.96 20.50
CA ILE A 300 -13.04 -1.70 20.47
C ILE A 300 -12.05 -1.73 19.31
N ASN A 301 -11.34 -2.83 19.07
CA ASN A 301 -10.40 -2.95 17.96
C ASN A 301 -11.10 -2.80 16.60
N ILE A 302 -12.32 -3.33 16.43
CA ILE A 302 -13.11 -3.12 15.21
C ILE A 302 -13.42 -1.64 14.99
N VAL A 303 -13.84 -0.92 16.04
CA VAL A 303 -14.07 0.54 15.96
C VAL A 303 -12.78 1.28 15.63
N LEU A 304 -11.66 0.88 16.23
CA LEU A 304 -10.34 1.46 15.95
C LEU A 304 -9.91 1.23 14.49
N PHE A 305 -10.22 0.10 13.89
CA PHE A 305 -10.01 -0.14 12.45
C PHE A 305 -10.80 0.84 11.59
N CYS A 306 -12.05 1.14 11.93
CA CYS A 306 -12.82 2.17 11.21
C CYS A 306 -12.14 3.55 11.30
N ILE A 307 -11.69 3.94 12.50
CA ILE A 307 -10.99 5.22 12.70
C ILE A 307 -9.62 5.21 11.98
N TYR A 308 -8.95 4.07 11.91
CA TYR A 308 -7.70 3.88 11.17
C TYR A 308 -7.88 4.15 9.67
N GLY A 309 -9.05 3.83 9.10
CA GLY A 309 -9.40 4.19 7.72
C GLY A 309 -9.41 5.70 7.48
N ILE A 310 -9.83 6.49 8.47
CA ILE A 310 -9.79 7.97 8.40
C ILE A 310 -8.34 8.46 8.42
N TYR A 311 -7.47 7.86 9.26
CA TYR A 311 -6.04 8.16 9.26
C TYR A 311 -5.42 7.91 7.89
N ALA A 312 -5.61 6.73 7.30
CA ALA A 312 -5.05 6.37 6.00
C ALA A 312 -5.50 7.36 4.90
N ALA A 313 -6.78 7.73 4.88
CA ALA A 313 -7.32 8.74 3.99
C ALA A 313 -6.69 10.13 4.17
N SER A 314 -6.31 10.47 5.43
CA SER A 314 -5.71 11.76 5.78
C SER A 314 -4.21 11.86 5.50
N THR A 315 -3.54 10.74 5.21
CA THR A 315 -2.08 10.70 5.11
C THR A 315 -1.55 10.20 3.77
N GLU A 316 -2.02 9.06 3.25
CA GLU A 316 -1.39 8.42 2.08
C GLU A 316 -1.45 9.25 0.79
N GLY A 317 -2.64 9.72 0.41
CA GLY A 317 -2.82 10.57 -0.77
C GLY A 317 -2.34 12.00 -0.53
N ILE A 318 -2.60 12.51 0.69
CA ILE A 318 -2.31 13.89 1.08
C ILE A 318 -0.80 14.17 1.13
N SER A 319 0.02 13.22 1.61
CA SER A 319 1.48 13.36 1.60
C SER A 319 2.04 13.57 0.20
N LYS A 320 1.57 12.79 -0.78
CA LYS A 320 1.99 12.91 -2.19
C LYS A 320 1.55 14.24 -2.81
N ALA A 321 0.33 14.68 -2.49
CA ALA A 321 -0.17 15.97 -2.93
C ALA A 321 0.64 17.13 -2.31
N TRP A 322 0.97 17.04 -1.02
CA TRP A 322 1.78 18.04 -0.34
C TRP A 322 3.19 18.12 -0.93
N ILE A 323 3.87 16.99 -1.16
CA ILE A 323 5.16 16.93 -1.85
C ILE A 323 5.06 17.59 -3.23
N SER A 324 4.00 17.31 -3.97
CA SER A 324 3.81 17.85 -5.32
C SER A 324 3.67 19.38 -5.35
N ASP A 325 3.18 19.99 -4.27
CA ASP A 325 3.07 21.45 -4.15
C ASP A 325 4.40 22.12 -3.78
N LEU A 326 5.31 21.40 -3.10
CA LEU A 326 6.60 21.93 -2.66
C LEU A 326 7.69 21.87 -3.75
N ILE A 327 7.48 21.06 -4.78
CA ILE A 327 8.53 20.71 -5.74
C ILE A 327 8.14 21.15 -7.15
N PRO A 328 9.08 21.74 -7.93
CA PRO A 328 8.88 22.06 -9.34
C PRO A 328 8.39 20.85 -10.14
N SER A 329 7.55 21.08 -11.15
CA SER A 329 6.87 20.02 -11.90
C SER A 329 7.83 18.98 -12.50
N HIS A 330 9.01 19.39 -12.96
CA HIS A 330 10.02 18.51 -13.57
C HIS A 330 10.75 17.60 -12.55
N LEU A 331 10.69 17.93 -11.23
CA LEU A 331 11.31 17.16 -10.15
C LEU A 331 10.32 16.31 -9.35
N ARG A 332 8.99 16.48 -9.56
CA ARG A 332 7.95 15.82 -8.75
C ARG A 332 8.06 14.30 -8.74
N GLY A 333 8.34 13.69 -9.89
CA GLY A 333 8.48 12.24 -9.99
C GLY A 333 9.65 11.73 -9.14
N THR A 334 10.80 12.41 -9.19
CA THR A 334 11.99 12.08 -8.38
C THR A 334 11.71 12.27 -6.90
N ALA A 335 11.05 13.37 -6.50
CA ALA A 335 10.71 13.65 -5.11
C ALA A 335 9.77 12.58 -4.52
N ILE A 336 8.68 12.25 -5.22
CA ILE A 336 7.74 11.20 -4.80
C ILE A 336 8.44 9.84 -4.76
N GLY A 337 9.31 9.54 -5.73
CA GLY A 337 10.10 8.31 -5.76
C GLY A 337 11.02 8.17 -4.55
N LEU A 338 11.75 9.24 -4.21
CA LEU A 338 12.62 9.27 -3.01
C LEU A 338 11.81 9.09 -1.72
N VAL A 339 10.73 9.85 -1.55
CA VAL A 339 9.87 9.68 -0.36
C VAL A 339 9.34 8.26 -0.26
N THR A 340 8.85 7.69 -1.37
CA THR A 340 8.36 6.30 -1.38
C THR A 340 9.47 5.33 -0.98
N THR A 341 10.69 5.49 -1.50
CA THR A 341 11.83 4.63 -1.19
C THR A 341 12.21 4.72 0.29
N PHE A 342 12.38 5.94 0.82
CA PHE A 342 12.71 6.14 2.24
C PHE A 342 11.61 5.65 3.16
N SER A 343 10.34 5.87 2.80
CA SER A 343 9.19 5.35 3.57
C SER A 343 9.15 3.82 3.55
N SER A 344 9.43 3.15 2.43
CA SER A 344 9.48 1.69 2.39
C SER A 344 10.58 1.12 3.29
N PHE A 345 11.76 1.76 3.34
CA PHE A 345 12.79 1.40 4.33
C PHE A 345 12.34 1.66 5.76
N GLY A 346 11.66 2.78 6.01
CA GLY A 346 11.08 3.10 7.31
C GLY A 346 10.09 2.04 7.76
N VAL A 347 9.13 1.66 6.91
CA VAL A 347 8.13 0.60 7.19
C VAL A 347 8.81 -0.76 7.42
N MET A 348 9.88 -1.08 6.69
CA MET A 348 10.65 -2.30 6.92
C MET A 348 11.23 -2.31 8.35
N LEU A 349 11.96 -1.26 8.72
CA LEU A 349 12.54 -1.14 10.06
C LEU A 349 11.43 -1.16 11.13
N GLY A 350 10.33 -0.45 10.89
CA GLY A 350 9.19 -0.39 11.78
C GLY A 350 8.52 -1.74 11.98
N SER A 351 8.32 -2.50 10.92
CA SER A 351 7.71 -3.83 11.00
C SER A 351 8.63 -4.83 11.73
N MET A 352 9.93 -4.78 11.48
CA MET A 352 10.92 -5.59 12.23
C MET A 352 10.92 -5.22 13.71
N LEU A 353 10.99 -3.93 14.05
CA LEU A 353 10.98 -3.46 15.43
C LEU A 353 9.67 -3.83 16.14
N THR A 354 8.52 -3.65 15.47
CA THR A 354 7.21 -4.05 16.00
C THR A 354 7.18 -5.53 16.35
N GLY A 355 7.68 -6.40 15.46
CA GLY A 355 7.75 -7.83 15.72
C GLY A 355 8.66 -8.18 16.90
N ILE A 356 9.87 -7.59 16.98
CA ILE A 356 10.82 -7.80 18.08
C ILE A 356 10.23 -7.32 19.41
N LEU A 357 9.64 -6.12 19.44
CA LEU A 357 9.00 -5.58 20.64
C LEU A 357 7.82 -6.44 21.10
N TRP A 358 7.06 -6.97 20.15
CA TRP A 358 5.95 -7.87 20.45
C TRP A 358 6.43 -9.17 21.11
N ASP A 359 7.43 -9.83 20.51
CA ASP A 359 7.99 -11.09 21.06
C ASP A 359 8.68 -10.88 22.40
N SER A 360 9.32 -9.72 22.63
CA SER A 360 10.13 -9.45 23.84
C SER A 360 9.32 -8.85 24.99
N PHE A 361 8.34 -7.98 24.70
CA PHE A 361 7.63 -7.16 25.70
C PHE A 361 6.11 -7.31 25.63
N GLY A 362 5.60 -8.16 24.71
CA GLY A 362 4.18 -8.39 24.49
C GLY A 362 3.53 -7.42 23.50
N TYR A 363 2.36 -7.81 23.05
CA TYR A 363 1.65 -7.20 21.93
C TYR A 363 1.18 -5.75 22.14
N ASN A 364 1.21 -5.22 23.36
CA ASN A 364 0.77 -3.85 23.65
C ASN A 364 1.88 -2.81 23.37
N VAL A 365 3.13 -3.16 23.67
CA VAL A 365 4.26 -2.23 23.71
C VAL A 365 4.54 -1.55 22.36
N PRO A 366 4.59 -2.26 21.23
CA PRO A 366 4.87 -1.61 19.95
C PRO A 366 3.83 -0.55 19.57
N PHE A 367 2.55 -0.79 19.87
CA PHE A 367 1.48 0.17 19.59
C PHE A 367 1.58 1.43 20.46
N LEU A 368 1.91 1.28 21.74
CA LEU A 368 2.12 2.43 22.65
C LEU A 368 3.30 3.29 22.20
N ILE A 369 4.42 2.67 21.81
CA ILE A 369 5.59 3.41 21.28
C ILE A 369 5.22 4.15 20.01
N SER A 370 4.56 3.49 19.05
CA SER A 370 4.13 4.11 17.79
C SER A 370 3.16 5.28 18.02
N SER A 371 2.25 5.14 18.98
CA SER A 371 1.33 6.20 19.39
C SER A 371 2.09 7.44 19.89
N ILE A 372 3.01 7.25 20.84
CA ILE A 372 3.79 8.35 21.44
C ILE A 372 4.64 9.07 20.38
N VAL A 373 5.34 8.31 19.54
CA VAL A 373 6.21 8.91 18.51
C VAL A 373 5.38 9.65 17.46
N SER A 374 4.24 9.09 17.02
CA SER A 374 3.34 9.79 16.10
C SER A 374 2.78 11.10 16.70
N LEU A 375 2.42 11.10 17.99
CA LEU A 375 2.00 12.27 18.71
C LEU A 375 3.10 13.34 18.70
N MET A 376 4.34 12.96 19.04
CA MET A 376 5.50 13.85 19.02
C MET A 376 5.74 14.44 17.62
N LEU A 377 5.69 13.64 16.58
CA LEU A 377 5.85 14.11 15.19
C LEU A 377 4.73 15.09 14.79
N GLY A 378 3.49 14.84 15.20
CA GLY A 378 2.38 15.76 15.01
C GLY A 378 2.60 17.13 15.70
N ILE A 379 3.09 17.13 16.94
CA ILE A 379 3.44 18.35 17.69
C ILE A 379 4.61 19.08 17.03
N ILE A 380 5.65 18.37 16.62
CA ILE A 380 6.78 18.94 15.89
C ILE A 380 6.32 19.64 14.61
N LEU A 381 5.43 19.00 13.84
CA LEU A 381 4.89 19.61 12.62
C LEU A 381 4.08 20.89 12.91
N ILE A 382 3.30 20.93 13.99
CA ILE A 382 2.60 22.15 14.42
C ILE A 382 3.60 23.28 14.72
N PHE A 383 4.67 22.96 15.47
CA PHE A 383 5.71 23.92 15.81
C PHE A 383 6.45 24.46 14.57
N LEU A 384 6.84 23.58 13.67
CA LEU A 384 7.49 23.93 12.40
C LEU A 384 6.60 24.83 11.53
N LYS A 385 5.29 24.52 11.48
CA LYS A 385 4.31 25.33 10.76
C LYS A 385 4.12 26.70 11.40
N LYS A 386 4.04 26.80 12.74
CA LYS A 386 3.94 28.05 13.46
C LYS A 386 5.15 28.97 13.19
N ASN A 387 6.33 28.38 13.07
CA ASN A 387 7.58 29.11 12.77
C ASN A 387 7.80 29.34 11.26
N ARG A 388 6.82 29.05 10.40
CA ARG A 388 6.86 29.21 8.93
C ARG A 388 7.99 28.42 8.25
N LEU A 389 8.47 27.35 8.87
CA LEU A 389 9.47 26.44 8.29
C LEU A 389 8.85 25.44 7.32
N ILE A 390 7.52 25.24 7.42
CA ILE A 390 6.69 24.46 6.49
C ILE A 390 5.35 25.18 6.26
N ARG A 391 4.77 25.02 5.03
CA ARG A 391 3.51 25.63 4.63
C ARG A 391 2.27 24.75 4.88
#